data_11a9e54e0572eb6f33dc14c7355cf14e
#
_entry.id   11a9e54e0572eb6f33dc14c7355cf14e
#
_cell.length_a   1.000
_cell.length_b   1.000
_cell.length_c   1.000
_cell.angle_alpha   90.00
_cell.angle_beta   90.00
_cell.angle_gamma   90.00
#
_symmetry.space_group_name_H-M   'P 1'
#
loop_
_entity.id
_entity.type
_entity.pdbx_description
1 polymer ?
#
loop_
_entity_poly.entity_id
_entity_poly.type
_entity_poly.pdbx_seq_one_letter_code
_entity_poly.pdbx_strand_id
1 'polypeptide(L)'
;MLALWAGTSAAGPWRGYASATTGFVLDHTSGIRAMGGALQLYVGAETPFGLSLGLVGEGAETWGATINGQQLQLDYQSVGLEMRLRFLRDGGVNPWVGLRVAQSRSTPLTLDDLGSPRRMLHAGLSTAVRLGLDAWLGDHLGITASTAWQWCDVRVDSSMTPSLDECAKPLHSILLGPTLRF
;
A
#
# COMPACT_ATOMS: atom_id res chain seq x y z
N MET A 1 22.41 22.72 12.62
CA MET A 1 23.47 22.42 11.63
C MET A 1 23.45 20.93 11.39
N LEU A 2 22.68 20.46 10.41
CA LEU A 2 22.55 19.06 10.02
C LEU A 2 23.70 18.76 9.04
N ALA A 3 24.73 18.07 9.49
CA ALA A 3 25.79 17.58 8.62
C ALA A 3 25.21 16.45 7.76
N LEU A 4 24.94 16.73 6.51
CA LEU A 4 24.70 15.72 5.47
C LEU A 4 26.00 14.93 5.32
N TRP A 5 26.04 13.74 5.89
CA TRP A 5 27.07 12.75 5.62
C TRP A 5 26.86 12.23 4.20
N ALA A 6 27.42 12.92 3.22
CA ALA A 6 27.65 12.38 1.89
C ALA A 6 28.84 11.42 1.97
N GLY A 7 28.62 10.24 2.52
CA GLY A 7 29.54 9.13 2.36
C GLY A 7 29.57 8.77 0.87
N THR A 8 30.70 8.95 0.21
CA THR A 8 30.98 8.41 -1.12
C THR A 8 31.07 6.89 -1.00
N SER A 9 29.92 6.20 -0.93
CA SER A 9 29.88 4.76 -1.13
C SER A 9 30.22 4.51 -2.60
N ALA A 10 31.29 3.76 -2.86
CA ALA A 10 31.50 3.17 -4.18
C ALA A 10 30.18 2.53 -4.60
N ALA A 11 29.65 2.91 -5.78
CA ALA A 11 28.35 2.46 -6.25
C ALA A 11 28.37 0.93 -6.31
N GLY A 12 27.78 0.29 -5.30
CA GLY A 12 27.64 -1.16 -5.24
C GLY A 12 26.73 -1.66 -6.36
N PRO A 13 26.69 -2.98 -6.63
CA PRO A 13 25.87 -3.54 -7.69
C PRO A 13 24.38 -3.26 -7.45
N TRP A 14 23.58 -3.36 -8.52
CA TRP A 14 22.13 -3.42 -8.44
C TRP A 14 21.71 -4.61 -7.55
N ARG A 15 20.62 -4.44 -6.83
CA ARG A 15 20.06 -5.47 -5.96
C ARG A 15 18.62 -5.73 -6.33
N GLY A 16 18.22 -7.00 -6.38
CA GLY A 16 16.82 -7.38 -6.45
C GLY A 16 16.18 -7.44 -5.06
N TYR A 17 14.91 -7.16 -4.98
CA TYR A 17 14.09 -7.27 -3.76
C TYR A 17 12.78 -7.96 -4.05
N ALA A 18 12.36 -8.80 -3.12
CA ALA A 18 11.02 -9.36 -3.08
C ALA A 18 10.52 -9.34 -1.64
N SER A 19 9.26 -8.99 -1.43
CA SER A 19 8.64 -9.06 -0.11
C SER A 19 7.19 -9.53 -0.20
N ALA A 20 6.77 -10.28 0.83
CA ALA A 20 5.39 -10.66 1.06
C ALA A 20 5.00 -10.19 2.46
N THR A 21 4.03 -9.30 2.55
CA THR A 21 3.61 -8.71 3.83
C THR A 21 2.13 -8.89 4.04
N THR A 22 1.74 -9.10 5.28
CA THR A 22 0.34 -9.16 5.71
C THR A 22 0.12 -8.27 6.91
N GLY A 23 -1.11 -7.90 7.17
CA GLY A 23 -1.42 -7.04 8.31
C GLY A 23 -2.84 -6.52 8.29
N PHE A 24 -3.00 -5.33 8.83
CA PHE A 24 -4.30 -4.72 9.03
C PHE A 24 -4.52 -3.55 8.08
N VAL A 25 -5.76 -3.37 7.68
CA VAL A 25 -6.24 -2.20 6.95
C VAL A 25 -7.35 -1.53 7.75
N LEU A 26 -7.32 -0.19 7.78
CA LEU A 26 -8.34 0.66 8.38
C LEU A 26 -8.96 1.49 7.27
N ASP A 27 -10.25 1.31 7.06
CA ASP A 27 -11.03 2.09 6.11
C ASP A 27 -11.74 3.24 6.82
N HIS A 28 -11.50 4.44 6.35
CA HIS A 28 -12.16 5.67 6.83
C HIS A 28 -13.06 6.30 5.74
N THR A 29 -13.17 5.66 4.57
CA THR A 29 -13.80 6.27 3.39
C THR A 29 -15.31 6.33 3.47
N SER A 30 -15.94 5.41 4.17
CA SER A 30 -17.40 5.27 4.26
C SER A 30 -18.06 6.06 5.40
N GLY A 31 -17.29 6.83 6.18
CA GLY A 31 -17.77 7.41 7.44
C GLY A 31 -17.98 6.38 8.56
N ILE A 32 -17.79 5.11 8.25
CA ILE A 32 -17.85 3.95 9.12
C ILE A 32 -16.41 3.46 9.29
N ARG A 33 -15.98 3.28 10.52
CA ARG A 33 -14.64 2.71 10.78
C ARG A 33 -14.72 1.21 10.53
N ALA A 34 -14.20 0.76 9.39
CA ALA A 34 -14.03 -0.65 9.12
C ALA A 34 -12.56 -1.06 9.28
N MET A 35 -12.34 -2.22 9.83
CA MET A 35 -11.02 -2.84 9.99
C MET A 35 -11.00 -4.17 9.27
N GLY A 36 -9.84 -4.55 8.73
CA GLY A 36 -9.72 -5.79 8.01
C GLY A 36 -8.29 -6.28 7.87
N GLY A 37 -8.13 -7.31 7.04
CA GLY A 37 -6.84 -7.88 6.69
C GLY A 37 -6.33 -7.36 5.34
N ALA A 38 -5.02 -7.31 5.19
CA ALA A 38 -4.36 -7.00 3.92
C ALA A 38 -3.18 -7.92 3.66
N LEU A 39 -2.95 -8.22 2.39
CA LEU A 39 -1.79 -8.92 1.87
C LEU A 39 -1.16 -8.09 0.77
N GLN A 40 0.17 -7.95 0.78
CA GLN A 40 0.90 -7.28 -0.27
C GLN A 40 2.09 -8.11 -0.73
N LEU A 41 2.33 -8.08 -2.03
CA LEU A 41 3.51 -8.62 -2.68
C LEU A 41 4.25 -7.48 -3.38
N TYR A 42 5.57 -7.46 -3.26
CA TYR A 42 6.44 -6.51 -3.95
C TYR A 42 7.63 -7.25 -4.56
N VAL A 43 7.97 -6.90 -5.79
CA VAL A 43 9.20 -7.33 -6.48
C VAL A 43 9.79 -6.14 -7.21
N GLY A 44 11.08 -5.86 -7.00
CA GLY A 44 11.74 -4.70 -7.61
C GLY A 44 13.24 -4.80 -7.67
N ALA A 45 13.84 -3.82 -8.32
CA ALA A 45 15.28 -3.65 -8.41
C ALA A 45 15.70 -2.31 -7.79
N GLU A 46 16.81 -2.31 -7.08
CA GLU A 46 17.38 -1.15 -6.40
C GLU A 46 18.68 -0.74 -7.05
N THR A 47 18.78 0.55 -7.32
CA THR A 47 20.02 1.19 -7.78
C THR A 47 21.07 1.25 -6.68
N PRO A 48 22.34 1.49 -7.03
CA PRO A 48 23.40 1.75 -6.06
C PRO A 48 23.13 2.89 -5.06
N PHE A 49 22.22 3.80 -5.38
CA PHE A 49 21.88 4.96 -4.56
C PHE A 49 20.71 4.73 -3.59
N GLY A 50 20.19 3.50 -3.51
CA GLY A 50 19.06 3.17 -2.64
C GLY A 50 17.68 3.49 -3.22
N LEU A 51 17.59 3.94 -4.48
CA LEU A 51 16.34 4.10 -5.19
C LEU A 51 15.93 2.76 -5.80
N SER A 52 14.76 2.24 -5.47
CA SER A 52 14.22 1.05 -6.10
C SER A 52 12.92 1.32 -6.83
N LEU A 53 12.68 0.57 -7.90
CA LEU A 53 11.44 0.54 -8.64
C LEU A 53 10.98 -0.92 -8.74
N GLY A 54 9.70 -1.16 -8.49
CA GLY A 54 9.15 -2.50 -8.51
C GLY A 54 7.67 -2.56 -8.81
N LEU A 55 7.23 -3.79 -9.06
CA LEU A 55 5.83 -4.14 -9.17
C LEU A 55 5.28 -4.42 -7.77
N VAL A 56 4.06 -4.00 -7.54
CA VAL A 56 3.33 -4.24 -6.29
C VAL A 56 1.95 -4.76 -6.61
N GLY A 57 1.54 -5.81 -5.89
CA GLY A 57 0.17 -6.30 -5.84
C GLY A 57 -0.33 -6.25 -4.40
N GLU A 58 -1.55 -5.78 -4.18
CA GLU A 58 -2.16 -5.72 -2.85
C GLU A 58 -3.61 -6.18 -2.93
N GLY A 59 -4.01 -6.97 -1.94
CA GLY A 59 -5.40 -7.33 -1.68
C GLY A 59 -5.74 -7.00 -0.23
N ALA A 60 -6.92 -6.42 -0.01
CA ALA A 60 -7.42 -6.14 1.32
C ALA A 60 -8.92 -6.43 1.39
N GLU A 61 -9.34 -6.88 2.56
CA GLU A 61 -10.73 -7.16 2.87
C GLU A 61 -11.06 -6.53 4.22
N THR A 62 -12.08 -5.66 4.28
CA THR A 62 -12.50 -5.05 5.54
C THR A 62 -13.77 -5.70 6.05
N TRP A 63 -13.83 -5.88 7.38
CA TRP A 63 -14.99 -6.41 8.08
C TRP A 63 -15.42 -5.42 9.16
N GLY A 64 -16.70 -5.45 9.50
CA GLY A 64 -17.05 -4.99 10.83
C GLY A 64 -17.89 -3.75 10.98
N ALA A 65 -18.48 -3.20 9.94
CA ALA A 65 -19.60 -2.33 10.17
C ALA A 65 -20.91 -3.11 9.92
N THR A 66 -21.71 -3.28 10.95
CA THR A 66 -23.05 -3.85 10.80
C THR A 66 -24.06 -2.71 10.79
N ILE A 67 -24.68 -2.45 9.65
CA ILE A 67 -25.82 -1.52 9.53
C ILE A 67 -27.06 -2.34 9.25
N ASN A 68 -28.10 -2.18 10.05
CA ASN A 68 -29.37 -2.92 9.94
C ASN A 68 -29.18 -4.45 9.86
N GLY A 69 -28.22 -5.01 10.59
CA GLY A 69 -27.93 -6.45 10.61
C GLY A 69 -27.10 -6.96 9.44
N GLN A 70 -26.68 -6.10 8.53
CA GLN A 70 -25.82 -6.49 7.41
C GLN A 70 -24.39 -6.03 7.65
N GLN A 71 -23.42 -6.94 7.45
CA GLN A 71 -22.01 -6.61 7.48
C GLN A 71 -21.62 -5.85 6.20
N LEU A 72 -21.08 -4.66 6.36
CA LEU A 72 -20.44 -3.93 5.28
C LEU A 72 -19.02 -4.44 5.10
N GLN A 73 -18.72 -4.90 3.92
CA GLN A 73 -17.44 -5.46 3.53
C GLN A 73 -16.89 -4.68 2.33
N LEU A 74 -15.65 -4.31 2.39
CA LEU A 74 -14.93 -3.74 1.25
C LEU A 74 -13.86 -4.74 0.82
N ASP A 75 -13.99 -5.24 -0.40
CA ASP A 75 -12.92 -5.98 -1.07
C ASP A 75 -12.13 -5.00 -1.93
N TYR A 76 -10.83 -4.96 -1.71
CA TYR A 76 -9.92 -4.09 -2.43
C TYR A 76 -8.79 -4.90 -3.06
N GLN A 77 -8.46 -4.59 -4.30
CA GLN A 77 -7.34 -5.18 -5.01
C GLN A 77 -6.63 -4.09 -5.82
N SER A 78 -5.31 -4.11 -5.85
CA SER A 78 -4.53 -3.21 -6.68
C SER A 78 -3.28 -3.88 -7.25
N VAL A 79 -2.88 -3.45 -8.44
CA VAL A 79 -1.61 -3.81 -9.07
C VAL A 79 -1.00 -2.56 -9.67
N GLY A 80 0.29 -2.33 -9.43
CA GLY A 80 0.93 -1.11 -9.89
C GLY A 80 2.43 -1.09 -9.73
N LEU A 81 2.96 0.11 -9.84
CA LEU A 81 4.37 0.43 -9.65
C LEU A 81 4.58 1.12 -8.31
N GLU A 82 5.64 0.75 -7.63
CA GLU A 82 6.08 1.39 -6.39
C GLU A 82 7.56 1.75 -6.49
N MET A 83 7.84 3.01 -6.25
CA MET A 83 9.20 3.54 -6.11
C MET A 83 9.52 3.67 -4.62
N ARG A 84 10.68 3.17 -4.18
CA ARG A 84 11.15 3.27 -2.80
C ARG A 84 12.52 3.94 -2.75
N LEU A 85 12.72 4.82 -1.78
CA LEU A 85 14.02 5.38 -1.43
C LEU A 85 14.45 4.83 -0.06
N ARG A 86 15.55 4.08 -0.02
CA ARG A 86 16.17 3.56 1.20
C ARG A 86 17.30 4.48 1.65
N PHE A 87 17.28 4.84 2.93
CA PHE A 87 18.25 5.82 3.47
C PHE A 87 19.56 5.19 3.97
N LEU A 88 19.51 3.92 4.40
CA LEU A 88 20.65 3.20 4.97
C LEU A 88 20.83 1.84 4.27
N ARG A 89 21.25 1.90 3.00
CA ARG A 89 21.26 0.73 2.10
C ARG A 89 22.02 -0.48 2.64
N ASP A 90 23.16 -0.27 3.30
CA ASP A 90 24.05 -1.32 3.78
C ASP A 90 23.92 -1.58 5.29
N GLY A 91 22.99 -0.92 5.96
CA GLY A 91 22.71 -1.13 7.37
C GLY A 91 21.91 -2.41 7.64
N GLY A 92 22.00 -2.93 8.86
CA GLY A 92 21.13 -4.03 9.33
C GLY A 92 19.66 -3.61 9.45
N VAL A 93 19.41 -2.29 9.54
CA VAL A 93 18.07 -1.69 9.60
C VAL A 93 17.99 -0.55 8.60
N ASN A 94 17.09 -0.65 7.64
CA ASN A 94 16.97 0.27 6.50
C ASN A 94 15.60 0.93 6.48
N PRO A 95 15.46 2.17 6.96
CA PRO A 95 14.24 2.94 6.77
C PRO A 95 14.10 3.35 5.30
N TRP A 96 12.84 3.36 4.83
CA TRP A 96 12.53 3.76 3.47
C TRP A 96 11.20 4.51 3.37
N VAL A 97 11.08 5.31 2.33
CA VAL A 97 9.85 5.94 1.91
C VAL A 97 9.49 5.47 0.51
N GLY A 98 8.22 5.23 0.25
CA GLY A 98 7.72 4.76 -1.05
C GLY A 98 6.58 5.61 -1.57
N LEU A 99 6.52 5.69 -2.90
CA LEU A 99 5.40 6.25 -3.65
C LEU A 99 4.88 5.17 -4.58
N ARG A 100 3.57 4.96 -4.58
CA ARG A 100 2.89 3.99 -5.42
C ARG A 100 1.87 4.64 -6.32
N VAL A 101 1.80 4.16 -7.57
CA VAL A 101 0.69 4.38 -8.49
C VAL A 101 0.21 3.01 -8.96
N ALA A 102 -1.07 2.73 -8.79
CA ALA A 102 -1.64 1.43 -9.07
C ALA A 102 -3.00 1.55 -9.74
N GLN A 103 -3.31 0.58 -10.60
CA GLN A 103 -4.69 0.33 -10.98
C GLN A 103 -5.35 -0.44 -9.84
N SER A 104 -6.46 0.07 -9.36
CA SER A 104 -7.19 -0.50 -8.24
C SER A 104 -8.60 -0.89 -8.64
N ARG A 105 -9.11 -1.86 -7.91
CA ARG A 105 -10.48 -2.32 -8.00
C ARG A 105 -11.01 -2.48 -6.59
N SER A 106 -12.15 -1.87 -6.30
CA SER A 106 -12.84 -2.02 -5.03
C SER A 106 -14.29 -2.42 -5.24
N THR A 107 -14.80 -3.22 -4.32
CA THR A 107 -16.18 -3.71 -4.36
C THR A 107 -16.84 -3.43 -3.02
N PRO A 108 -17.21 -2.15 -2.75
CA PRO A 108 -17.95 -1.82 -1.54
C PRO A 108 -19.33 -2.47 -1.58
N LEU A 109 -19.73 -3.02 -0.46
CA LEU A 109 -21.12 -3.41 -0.22
C LEU A 109 -21.88 -2.15 0.23
N THR A 110 -22.82 -1.70 -0.58
CA THR A 110 -23.70 -0.57 -0.25
C THR A 110 -25.13 -1.07 -0.08
N LEU A 111 -25.92 -0.36 0.73
CA LEU A 111 -27.37 -0.59 0.79
C LEU A 111 -28.04 0.32 -0.23
N ASP A 112 -29.00 -0.22 -1.00
CA ASP A 112 -29.86 0.59 -1.85
C ASP A 112 -30.93 1.33 -1.03
N ASP A 113 -31.74 2.17 -1.69
CA ASP A 113 -32.81 2.96 -1.05
C ASP A 113 -33.85 2.09 -0.34
N LEU A 114 -33.90 0.80 -0.63
CA LEU A 114 -34.79 -0.19 -0.02
C LEU A 114 -34.11 -1.02 1.07
N GLY A 115 -32.82 -0.70 1.38
CA GLY A 115 -32.03 -1.44 2.35
C GLY A 115 -31.49 -2.78 1.84
N SER A 116 -31.56 -3.05 0.54
CA SER A 116 -31.01 -4.27 -0.05
C SER A 116 -29.53 -4.11 -0.36
N PRO A 117 -28.70 -5.14 -0.07
CA PRO A 117 -27.26 -5.06 -0.32
C PRO A 117 -26.95 -5.06 -1.81
N ARG A 118 -26.21 -4.06 -2.25
CA ARG A 118 -25.65 -3.98 -3.61
C ARG A 118 -24.14 -3.92 -3.55
N ARG A 119 -23.49 -4.71 -4.39
CA ARG A 119 -22.05 -4.61 -4.63
C ARG A 119 -21.83 -3.75 -5.87
N MET A 120 -21.10 -2.64 -5.71
CA MET A 120 -20.73 -1.77 -6.81
C MET A 120 -19.22 -1.95 -7.07
N LEU A 121 -18.86 -2.30 -8.31
CA LEU A 121 -17.48 -2.38 -8.73
C LEU A 121 -16.97 -0.99 -9.06
N HIS A 122 -15.97 -0.53 -8.32
CA HIS A 122 -15.21 0.68 -8.64
C HIS A 122 -13.82 0.27 -9.16
N ALA A 123 -13.42 0.82 -10.28
CA ALA A 123 -12.08 0.62 -10.84
C ALA A 123 -11.50 1.99 -11.20
N GLY A 124 -10.20 2.18 -10.93
CA GLY A 124 -9.54 3.45 -11.20
C GLY A 124 -8.06 3.43 -10.88
N LEU A 125 -7.44 4.61 -10.87
CA LEU A 125 -6.07 4.79 -10.44
C LEU A 125 -6.03 5.21 -8.98
N SER A 126 -5.18 4.55 -8.21
CA SER A 126 -4.89 4.91 -6.83
C SER A 126 -3.44 5.31 -6.66
N THR A 127 -3.20 6.19 -5.70
CA THR A 127 -1.86 6.59 -5.28
C THR A 127 -1.68 6.31 -3.80
N ALA A 128 -0.45 6.00 -3.37
CA ALA A 128 -0.15 5.83 -1.97
C ALA A 128 1.23 6.36 -1.60
N VAL A 129 1.33 6.88 -0.39
CA VAL A 129 2.61 7.12 0.28
C VAL A 129 2.81 6.01 1.31
N ARG A 130 4.03 5.49 1.38
CA ARG A 130 4.39 4.42 2.31
C ARG A 130 5.63 4.81 3.09
N LEU A 131 5.66 4.41 4.35
CA LEU A 131 6.84 4.46 5.19
C LEU A 131 7.14 3.04 5.65
N GLY A 132 8.40 2.65 5.62
CA GLY A 132 8.75 1.29 6.02
C GLY A 132 10.15 1.20 6.60
N LEU A 133 10.38 0.03 7.15
CA LEU A 133 11.62 -0.36 7.80
C LEU A 133 11.92 -1.81 7.42
N ASP A 134 13.10 -2.05 6.85
CA ASP A 134 13.61 -3.40 6.57
C ASP A 134 14.67 -3.72 7.63
N ALA A 135 14.51 -4.83 8.36
CA ALA A 135 15.49 -5.37 9.30
C ALA A 135 16.10 -6.65 8.72
N TRP A 136 17.42 -6.64 8.48
CA TRP A 136 18.12 -7.76 7.84
C TRP A 136 18.67 -8.73 8.88
N LEU A 137 18.36 -10.01 8.72
CA LEU A 137 18.84 -11.13 9.54
C LEU A 137 20.11 -11.76 8.94
N GLY A 138 20.58 -11.23 7.83
CA GLY A 138 21.73 -11.66 7.07
C GLY A 138 21.77 -10.96 5.71
N ASP A 139 22.53 -11.52 4.77
CA ASP A 139 22.74 -10.87 3.47
C ASP A 139 21.52 -10.92 2.56
N HIS A 140 20.64 -11.91 2.73
CA HIS A 140 19.55 -12.18 1.80
C HIS A 140 18.16 -12.14 2.42
N LEU A 141 18.02 -12.41 3.71
CA LEU A 141 16.73 -12.52 4.39
C LEU A 141 16.55 -11.39 5.40
N GLY A 142 15.38 -10.81 5.42
CA GLY A 142 14.98 -9.79 6.37
C GLY A 142 13.49 -9.82 6.67
N ILE A 143 13.09 -8.88 7.52
CA ILE A 143 11.70 -8.60 7.85
C ILE A 143 11.44 -7.15 7.47
N THR A 144 10.33 -6.90 6.77
CA THR A 144 9.87 -5.55 6.47
C THR A 144 8.60 -5.24 7.25
N ALA A 145 8.56 -4.04 7.82
CA ALA A 145 7.37 -3.45 8.40
C ALA A 145 7.05 -2.17 7.68
N SER A 146 5.78 -1.91 7.38
CA SER A 146 5.40 -0.68 6.68
C SER A 146 4.01 -0.22 7.05
N THR A 147 3.80 1.09 6.91
CA THR A 147 2.49 1.72 6.94
C THR A 147 2.26 2.46 5.63
N ALA A 148 1.03 2.49 5.17
CA ALA A 148 0.64 3.19 3.95
C ALA A 148 -0.59 4.04 4.17
N TRP A 149 -0.61 5.18 3.48
CA TRP A 149 -1.77 6.03 3.27
C TRP A 149 -2.06 6.03 1.79
N GLN A 150 -3.23 5.52 1.45
CA GLN A 150 -3.67 5.41 0.07
C GLN A 150 -4.83 6.36 -0.17
N TRP A 151 -4.69 7.17 -1.21
CA TRP A 151 -5.70 8.09 -1.70
C TRP A 151 -6.39 7.52 -2.92
N CYS A 152 -7.63 7.87 -3.03
CA CYS A 152 -8.67 7.39 -3.89
C CYS A 152 -8.38 7.05 -5.33
N ASP A 153 -9.28 6.22 -5.84
CA ASP A 153 -9.42 5.94 -7.25
C ASP A 153 -9.90 7.16 -8.00
N VAL A 154 -9.10 7.64 -8.94
CA VAL A 154 -9.59 8.59 -9.94
C VAL A 154 -10.49 7.78 -10.88
N ARG A 155 -11.80 7.92 -10.73
CA ARG A 155 -12.77 7.27 -11.63
C ARG A 155 -12.61 7.82 -13.03
N VAL A 156 -12.35 6.95 -13.98
CA VAL A 156 -12.37 7.25 -15.42
C VAL A 156 -13.75 6.89 -15.99
N ASP A 157 -14.81 7.02 -15.25
CA ASP A 157 -16.15 6.82 -15.80
C ASP A 157 -16.74 8.18 -16.18
N SER A 158 -16.90 8.38 -17.50
CA SER A 158 -17.30 9.64 -18.13
C SER A 158 -18.75 10.06 -17.85
N SER A 159 -19.51 9.29 -17.08
CA SER A 159 -20.92 9.54 -16.84
C SER A 159 -21.28 10.01 -15.43
N MET A 160 -20.35 9.99 -14.48
CA MET A 160 -20.58 10.51 -13.12
C MET A 160 -19.51 11.51 -12.73
N THR A 161 -19.92 12.71 -12.39
CA THR A 161 -19.05 13.67 -11.71
C THR A 161 -18.58 13.07 -10.39
N PRO A 162 -17.26 12.83 -10.18
CA PRO A 162 -16.78 12.33 -8.91
C PRO A 162 -17.10 13.39 -7.85
N SER A 163 -17.80 13.01 -6.79
CA SER A 163 -17.84 13.87 -5.62
C SER A 163 -16.44 13.85 -5.01
N LEU A 164 -15.75 14.98 -5.04
CA LEU A 164 -14.40 15.16 -4.46
C LEU A 164 -14.35 14.78 -2.97
N ASP A 165 -15.48 14.73 -2.30
CA ASP A 165 -15.59 14.39 -0.87
C ASP A 165 -15.30 12.90 -0.56
N GLU A 166 -15.57 11.99 -1.49
CA GLU A 166 -15.22 10.57 -1.31
C GLU A 166 -13.72 10.31 -1.43
N CYS A 167 -13.01 11.20 -2.08
CA CYS A 167 -11.56 11.13 -2.27
C CYS A 167 -10.74 11.63 -1.06
N ALA A 168 -11.34 12.24 -0.07
CA ALA A 168 -10.62 12.92 1.01
C ALA A 168 -10.12 12.01 2.13
N LYS A 169 -10.54 10.75 2.19
CA LYS A 169 -10.22 9.86 3.31
C LYS A 169 -9.32 8.70 2.88
N PRO A 170 -8.07 8.66 3.35
CA PRO A 170 -7.13 7.61 2.95
C PRO A 170 -7.49 6.27 3.60
N LEU A 171 -7.26 5.19 2.84
CA LEU A 171 -7.16 3.84 3.38
C LEU A 171 -5.79 3.71 4.06
N HIS A 172 -5.78 3.31 5.34
CA HIS A 172 -4.55 3.07 6.07
C HIS A 172 -4.25 1.59 6.17
N SER A 173 -3.01 1.19 5.90
CA SER A 173 -2.55 -0.17 6.15
C SER A 173 -1.29 -0.21 7.01
N ILE A 174 -1.18 -1.24 7.83
CA ILE A 174 0.02 -1.59 8.60
C ILE A 174 0.36 -3.03 8.25
N LEU A 175 1.50 -3.24 7.63
CA LEU A 175 1.92 -4.53 7.09
C LEU A 175 3.27 -4.96 7.65
N LEU A 176 3.42 -6.26 7.87
CA LEU A 176 4.63 -6.92 8.33
C LEU A 176 4.86 -8.22 7.56
N GLY A 177 6.09 -8.55 7.25
CA GLY A 177 6.39 -9.83 6.61
C GLY A 177 7.83 -10.00 6.18
N PRO A 178 8.17 -11.16 5.60
CA PRO A 178 9.49 -11.42 5.09
C PRO A 178 9.84 -10.57 3.88
N THR A 179 11.14 -10.24 3.78
CA THR A 179 11.74 -9.59 2.62
C THR A 179 13.02 -10.32 2.23
N LEU A 180 13.26 -10.42 0.94
CA LEU A 180 14.43 -11.04 0.34
C LEU A 180 15.22 -9.99 -0.43
N ARG A 181 16.57 -10.12 -0.40
CA ARG A 181 17.52 -9.33 -1.18
C ARG A 181 18.45 -10.27 -1.95
N PHE A 182 18.66 -10.03 -3.23
CA PHE A 182 19.51 -10.84 -4.12
C PHE A 182 20.21 -10.00 -5.18
#